data_0d4e00bdfa7f37d0a72464dd878d24f5
#
_entry.id   0d4e00bdfa7f37d0a72464dd878d24f5
#
_cell.length_a   1.000
_cell.length_b   1.000
_cell.length_c   1.000
_cell.angle_alpha   90.00
_cell.angle_beta   90.00
_cell.angle_gamma   90.00
#
_symmetry.space_group_name_H-M   'P 1'
#
loop_
_entity.id
_entity.type
_entity.pdbx_description
1 polymer ?
#
loop_
_entity_poly.entity_id
_entity_poly.type
_entity_poly.pdbx_seq_one_letter_code
_entity_poly.pdbx_strand_id
1 'polypeptide(L)'
;MLKSLCAALAMSVITLTAFGASSAFAEPLKVVASFTVIADFAKNVGGDRVDITTIVGPDGDAHVYEPSPADAVAMAKADIVLVNGLHFEGFLQRLVDASATKASIITLTKGVTPIDFKPEFADADAAEGAGTGDGKTVTDPHAFQSIANARIYVKNIAEAFCAADSDGCVSYQTNAAAYTKKLDALEGEVKAAIQSIPEAKRVVITSHDAFGYFEHEYGLTFLAPQGISTDSEPSAADVAKLVEQVKQDKASAIFVENITNPRLIEQIASETGIKVGGTLYSDALSQPDGPGSTYIDMMHNNIRQIKGAILGS
;
A
#
# COMPACT_ATOMS: atom_id res chain seq x y z
N MET A 1 -30.61 -93.97 20.35
CA MET A 1 -29.59 -93.52 19.36
C MET A 1 -29.91 -92.13 18.97
N LEU A 2 -29.27 -91.12 19.62
CA LEU A 2 -29.51 -89.70 19.38
C LEU A 2 -28.25 -89.13 18.82
N LYS A 3 -28.30 -88.55 17.60
CA LYS A 3 -27.18 -87.86 16.97
C LYS A 3 -27.39 -86.40 17.20
N SER A 4 -26.46 -85.75 17.97
CA SER A 4 -26.38 -84.31 18.19
C SER A 4 -25.78 -83.65 16.96
N LEU A 5 -26.46 -82.63 16.45
CA LEU A 5 -25.99 -81.75 15.38
C LEU A 5 -25.56 -80.41 16.01
N CYS A 6 -24.26 -80.18 16.11
CA CYS A 6 -23.72 -78.86 16.53
C CYS A 6 -23.66 -77.95 15.31
N ALA A 7 -24.46 -76.88 15.29
CA ALA A 7 -24.37 -75.80 14.35
C ALA A 7 -23.40 -74.74 14.89
N ALA A 8 -22.26 -74.53 14.24
CA ALA A 8 -21.29 -73.42 14.52
C ALA A 8 -21.74 -72.15 13.81
N LEU A 9 -22.09 -71.15 14.59
CA LEU A 9 -22.41 -69.78 14.08
C LEU A 9 -21.15 -69.04 13.96
N ALA A 10 -20.65 -68.78 12.73
CA ALA A 10 -19.52 -67.94 12.43
C ALA A 10 -19.95 -66.46 12.41
N MET A 11 -19.55 -65.71 13.43
CA MET A 11 -19.81 -64.27 13.55
C MET A 11 -18.71 -63.53 12.82
N SER A 12 -18.97 -63.04 11.57
CA SER A 12 -18.06 -62.18 10.83
C SER A 12 -18.09 -60.76 11.40
N VAL A 13 -17.03 -60.38 12.09
CA VAL A 13 -16.80 -59.00 12.53
C VAL A 13 -16.29 -58.20 11.33
N ILE A 14 -17.13 -57.35 10.76
CA ILE A 14 -16.73 -56.36 9.74
C ILE A 14 -16.12 -55.18 10.50
N THR A 15 -14.79 -55.10 10.53
CA THR A 15 -14.05 -53.93 10.99
C THR A 15 -14.15 -52.82 9.96
N LEU A 16 -14.99 -51.83 10.22
CA LEU A 16 -15.11 -50.60 9.43
C LEU A 16 -13.90 -49.74 9.76
N THR A 17 -12.86 -49.81 8.94
CA THR A 17 -11.71 -48.86 9.00
C THR A 17 -12.17 -47.51 8.46
N ALA A 18 -12.50 -46.58 9.35
CA ALA A 18 -12.70 -45.19 9.01
C ALA A 18 -11.35 -44.61 8.50
N PHE A 19 -11.20 -44.54 7.19
CA PHE A 19 -10.16 -43.69 6.60
C PHE A 19 -10.48 -42.23 6.99
N GLY A 20 -9.81 -41.74 8.02
CA GLY A 20 -9.76 -40.33 8.30
C GLY A 20 -9.06 -39.66 7.12
N ALA A 21 -9.80 -39.00 6.25
CA ALA A 21 -9.26 -38.09 5.27
C ALA A 21 -8.60 -36.96 6.06
N SER A 22 -7.27 -37.05 6.28
CA SER A 22 -6.48 -35.89 6.64
C SER A 22 -6.65 -34.90 5.51
N SER A 23 -7.35 -33.80 5.75
CA SER A 23 -7.34 -32.66 4.85
C SER A 23 -5.87 -32.22 4.75
N ALA A 24 -5.17 -32.64 3.71
CA ALA A 24 -3.90 -32.04 3.36
C ALA A 24 -4.21 -30.59 3.06
N PHE A 25 -3.84 -29.68 3.98
CA PHE A 25 -3.85 -28.27 3.67
C PHE A 25 -2.92 -28.08 2.46
N ALA A 26 -3.42 -27.48 1.40
CA ALA A 26 -2.58 -27.09 0.27
C ALA A 26 -1.46 -26.17 0.81
N GLU A 27 -0.26 -26.31 0.24
CA GLU A 27 0.86 -25.40 0.58
C GLU A 27 0.40 -23.96 0.30
N PRO A 28 0.64 -23.00 1.23
CA PRO A 28 0.25 -21.61 1.01
C PRO A 28 0.87 -21.04 -0.26
N LEU A 29 0.15 -20.21 -1.01
CA LEU A 29 0.68 -19.48 -2.15
C LEU A 29 1.86 -18.59 -1.71
N LYS A 30 2.97 -18.68 -2.39
CA LYS A 30 4.14 -17.81 -2.16
C LYS A 30 3.93 -16.50 -2.91
N VAL A 31 3.66 -15.47 -2.16
CA VAL A 31 3.34 -14.14 -2.68
C VAL A 31 4.49 -13.18 -2.36
N VAL A 32 4.98 -12.47 -3.37
CA VAL A 32 5.85 -11.32 -3.17
C VAL A 32 5.01 -10.06 -3.34
N ALA A 33 5.05 -9.17 -2.36
CA ALA A 33 4.48 -7.83 -2.40
C ALA A 33 5.60 -6.79 -2.53
N SER A 34 5.48 -5.83 -3.43
CA SER A 34 6.54 -4.84 -3.67
C SER A 34 6.79 -3.96 -2.44
N PHE A 35 5.76 -3.60 -1.68
CA PHE A 35 5.86 -2.78 -0.47
C PHE A 35 4.74 -3.08 0.54
N THR A 36 4.85 -2.48 1.72
CA THR A 36 4.04 -2.85 2.90
C THR A 36 2.54 -2.65 2.74
N VAL A 37 2.06 -1.61 2.05
CA VAL A 37 0.63 -1.37 1.84
C VAL A 37 -0.01 -2.52 1.04
N ILE A 38 0.66 -2.95 -0.04
CA ILE A 38 0.21 -4.10 -0.84
C ILE A 38 0.27 -5.39 -0.01
N ALA A 39 1.31 -5.57 0.82
CA ALA A 39 1.44 -6.73 1.70
C ALA A 39 0.27 -6.82 2.69
N ASP A 40 -0.16 -5.69 3.27
CA ASP A 40 -1.33 -5.65 4.15
C ASP A 40 -2.62 -6.03 3.42
N PHE A 41 -2.86 -5.49 2.23
CA PHE A 41 -4.01 -5.89 1.41
C PHE A 41 -3.98 -7.39 1.09
N ALA A 42 -2.81 -7.90 0.68
CA ALA A 42 -2.63 -9.32 0.37
C ALA A 42 -2.88 -10.21 1.58
N LYS A 43 -2.43 -9.80 2.77
CA LYS A 43 -2.67 -10.52 4.03
C LYS A 43 -4.14 -10.56 4.39
N ASN A 44 -4.84 -9.42 4.25
CA ASN A 44 -6.28 -9.33 4.54
C ASN A 44 -7.13 -10.18 3.59
N VAL A 45 -6.71 -10.33 2.32
CA VAL A 45 -7.41 -11.17 1.33
C VAL A 45 -7.03 -12.63 1.46
N GLY A 46 -5.72 -12.93 1.58
CA GLY A 46 -5.18 -14.29 1.54
C GLY A 46 -5.40 -15.07 2.84
N GLY A 47 -5.37 -14.37 3.99
CA GLY A 47 -5.45 -14.99 5.30
C GLY A 47 -4.27 -15.97 5.53
N ASP A 48 -4.60 -17.19 5.96
CA ASP A 48 -3.61 -18.24 6.24
C ASP A 48 -3.25 -19.09 5.00
N ARG A 49 -3.84 -18.77 3.84
CA ARG A 49 -3.57 -19.49 2.57
C ARG A 49 -2.44 -18.87 1.77
N VAL A 50 -1.82 -17.81 2.24
CA VAL A 50 -0.72 -17.11 1.56
C VAL A 50 0.48 -16.96 2.50
N ASP A 51 1.68 -17.10 1.93
CA ASP A 51 2.96 -16.79 2.56
C ASP A 51 3.55 -15.56 1.84
N ILE A 52 3.61 -14.43 2.54
CA ILE A 52 3.91 -13.14 1.94
C ILE A 52 5.33 -12.72 2.30
N THR A 53 6.13 -12.45 1.27
CA THR A 53 7.42 -11.76 1.39
C THR A 53 7.25 -10.34 0.87
N THR A 54 7.60 -9.34 1.68
CA THR A 54 7.56 -7.93 1.31
C THR A 54 8.96 -7.47 0.91
N ILE A 55 9.12 -6.84 -0.26
CA ILE A 55 10.42 -6.35 -0.75
C ILE A 55 10.81 -5.09 0.02
N VAL A 56 10.03 -4.02 -0.09
CA VAL A 56 10.28 -2.78 0.65
C VAL A 56 9.55 -2.86 1.98
N GLY A 57 10.30 -2.97 3.06
CA GLY A 57 9.79 -3.17 4.42
C GLY A 57 9.16 -1.91 5.04
N PRO A 58 8.75 -2.00 6.32
CA PRO A 58 8.18 -0.87 7.04
C PRO A 58 9.11 0.34 7.05
N ASP A 59 8.53 1.53 6.93
CA ASP A 59 9.23 2.82 6.84
C ASP A 59 10.26 2.91 5.70
N GLY A 60 10.20 1.98 4.74
CA GLY A 60 11.08 1.94 3.58
C GLY A 60 10.54 2.75 2.41
N ASP A 61 11.46 3.34 1.65
CA ASP A 61 11.15 4.15 0.47
C ASP A 61 11.22 3.30 -0.80
N ALA A 62 10.08 3.12 -1.48
CA ALA A 62 9.98 2.30 -2.68
C ALA A 62 10.54 2.98 -3.94
N HIS A 63 10.64 4.30 -3.95
CA HIS A 63 11.17 5.03 -5.11
C HIS A 63 12.67 4.80 -5.30
N VAL A 64 13.42 4.78 -4.20
CA VAL A 64 14.89 4.71 -4.20
C VAL A 64 15.43 3.36 -3.68
N TYR A 65 14.56 2.37 -3.51
CA TYR A 65 14.97 1.06 -2.99
C TYR A 65 15.96 0.35 -3.90
N GLU A 66 17.02 -0.18 -3.31
CA GLU A 66 18.01 -1.02 -4.00
C GLU A 66 17.83 -2.49 -3.59
N PRO A 67 17.33 -3.35 -4.51
CA PRO A 67 17.08 -4.75 -4.21
C PRO A 67 18.33 -5.53 -3.81
N SER A 68 18.18 -6.39 -2.82
CA SER A 68 19.20 -7.31 -2.34
C SER A 68 19.17 -8.64 -3.11
N PRO A 69 20.23 -9.47 -3.03
CA PRO A 69 20.19 -10.83 -3.54
C PRO A 69 19.07 -11.69 -2.92
N ALA A 70 18.65 -11.40 -1.69
CA ALA A 70 17.56 -12.12 -1.02
C ALA A 70 16.21 -11.82 -1.71
N ASP A 71 16.01 -10.60 -2.19
CA ASP A 71 14.80 -10.22 -2.92
C ASP A 71 14.70 -10.96 -4.26
N ALA A 72 15.81 -11.08 -4.97
CA ALA A 72 15.86 -11.89 -6.20
C ALA A 72 15.53 -13.36 -5.94
N VAL A 73 15.99 -13.93 -4.82
CA VAL A 73 15.65 -15.30 -4.42
C VAL A 73 14.17 -15.43 -4.07
N ALA A 74 13.59 -14.45 -3.37
CA ALA A 74 12.16 -14.42 -3.04
C ALA A 74 11.32 -14.35 -4.32
N MET A 75 11.65 -13.44 -5.23
CA MET A 75 11.00 -13.31 -6.54
C MET A 75 11.06 -14.60 -7.36
N ALA A 76 12.22 -15.27 -7.39
CA ALA A 76 12.40 -16.54 -8.14
C ALA A 76 11.54 -17.68 -7.62
N LYS A 77 11.15 -17.65 -6.34
CA LYS A 77 10.34 -18.68 -5.66
C LYS A 77 8.87 -18.34 -5.57
N ALA A 78 8.49 -17.14 -5.95
CA ALA A 78 7.11 -16.68 -5.85
C ALA A 78 6.21 -17.39 -6.88
N ASP A 79 4.95 -17.60 -6.49
CA ASP A 79 3.88 -17.99 -7.39
C ASP A 79 3.23 -16.73 -7.99
N ILE A 80 3.13 -15.66 -7.19
CA ILE A 80 2.55 -14.37 -7.55
C ILE A 80 3.45 -13.24 -7.05
N VAL A 81 3.61 -12.21 -7.88
CA VAL A 81 4.22 -10.94 -7.51
C VAL A 81 3.17 -9.83 -7.64
N LEU A 82 2.91 -9.13 -6.56
CA LEU A 82 1.99 -8.01 -6.50
C LEU A 82 2.77 -6.69 -6.56
N VAL A 83 2.43 -5.84 -7.51
CA VAL A 83 3.08 -4.54 -7.71
C VAL A 83 2.03 -3.44 -7.83
N ASN A 84 2.41 -2.21 -7.47
CA ASN A 84 1.58 -1.04 -7.67
C ASN A 84 1.39 -0.76 -9.17
N GLY A 85 2.49 -0.63 -9.88
CA GLY A 85 2.53 -0.09 -11.24
C GLY A 85 2.61 1.43 -11.26
N LEU A 86 2.25 2.05 -12.38
CA LEU A 86 2.33 3.51 -12.59
C LEU A 86 3.74 4.08 -12.31
N HIS A 87 4.78 3.28 -12.51
CA HIS A 87 6.19 3.61 -12.26
C HIS A 87 6.56 3.87 -10.78
N PHE A 88 5.75 3.41 -9.83
CA PHE A 88 6.03 3.55 -8.40
C PHE A 88 7.32 2.82 -7.99
N GLU A 89 7.47 1.57 -8.46
CA GLU A 89 8.63 0.74 -8.15
C GLU A 89 9.76 0.94 -9.17
N GLY A 90 10.63 1.92 -8.95
CA GLY A 90 11.76 2.19 -9.84
C GLY A 90 12.74 1.02 -9.98
N PHE A 91 12.78 0.11 -9.01
CA PHE A 91 13.65 -1.07 -8.98
C PHE A 91 13.08 -2.30 -9.70
N LEU A 92 11.79 -2.34 -10.01
CA LEU A 92 11.05 -3.56 -10.37
C LEU A 92 11.67 -4.30 -11.57
N GLN A 93 11.94 -3.59 -12.67
CA GLN A 93 12.47 -4.25 -13.89
C GLN A 93 13.83 -4.91 -13.62
N ARG A 94 14.73 -4.23 -12.89
CA ARG A 94 16.05 -4.79 -12.54
C ARG A 94 15.91 -6.04 -11.69
N LEU A 95 14.94 -6.05 -10.74
CA LEU A 95 14.70 -7.21 -9.88
C LEU A 95 14.08 -8.38 -10.64
N VAL A 96 13.14 -8.11 -11.56
CA VAL A 96 12.57 -9.14 -12.45
C VAL A 96 13.67 -9.81 -13.28
N ASP A 97 14.53 -9.01 -13.91
CA ASP A 97 15.62 -9.51 -14.74
C ASP A 97 16.63 -10.33 -13.92
N ALA A 98 16.99 -9.84 -12.73
CA ALA A 98 17.96 -10.52 -11.84
C ALA A 98 17.41 -11.83 -11.25
N SER A 99 16.12 -11.91 -10.98
CA SER A 99 15.48 -13.09 -10.38
C SER A 99 15.15 -14.20 -11.38
N ALA A 100 15.01 -13.86 -12.66
CA ALA A 100 14.46 -14.74 -13.70
C ALA A 100 13.15 -15.42 -13.27
N THR A 101 12.32 -14.71 -12.51
CA THR A 101 11.06 -15.22 -11.95
C THR A 101 10.13 -15.77 -13.03
N LYS A 102 9.34 -16.79 -12.66
CA LYS A 102 8.24 -17.34 -13.48
C LYS A 102 6.88 -16.97 -12.93
N ALA A 103 6.85 -16.22 -11.82
CA ALA A 103 5.63 -15.78 -11.17
C ALA A 103 4.79 -14.89 -12.08
N SER A 104 3.48 -14.93 -11.87
CA SER A 104 2.57 -13.97 -12.47
C SER A 104 2.75 -12.60 -11.78
N ILE A 105 3.13 -11.57 -12.54
CA ILE A 105 3.25 -10.21 -12.03
C ILE A 105 1.91 -9.50 -12.21
N ILE A 106 1.30 -9.09 -11.10
CA ILE A 106 -0.04 -8.49 -11.04
C ILE A 106 0.07 -7.01 -10.70
N THR A 107 -0.30 -6.15 -11.63
CA THR A 107 -0.39 -4.71 -11.41
C THR A 107 -1.71 -4.37 -10.74
N LEU A 108 -1.65 -3.86 -9.52
CA LEU A 108 -2.84 -3.63 -8.68
C LEU A 108 -3.59 -2.36 -9.02
N THR A 109 -2.96 -1.39 -9.70
CA THR A 109 -3.61 -0.19 -10.23
C THR A 109 -4.45 -0.45 -11.49
N LYS A 110 -4.52 -1.68 -11.99
CA LYS A 110 -5.38 -2.02 -13.12
C LYS A 110 -6.84 -1.71 -12.79
N GLY A 111 -7.45 -0.80 -13.56
CA GLY A 111 -8.83 -0.34 -13.36
C GLY A 111 -8.96 0.92 -12.50
N VAL A 112 -7.87 1.43 -11.95
CA VAL A 112 -7.81 2.79 -11.38
C VAL A 112 -7.86 3.80 -12.52
N THR A 113 -8.57 4.92 -12.32
CA THR A 113 -8.48 6.08 -13.22
C THR A 113 -7.22 6.87 -12.81
N PRO A 114 -6.19 6.92 -13.66
CA PRO A 114 -4.98 7.66 -13.33
C PRO A 114 -5.25 9.16 -13.23
N ILE A 115 -4.54 9.83 -12.33
CA ILE A 115 -4.48 11.29 -12.30
C ILE A 115 -3.09 11.75 -12.75
N ASP A 116 -3.06 12.88 -13.45
CA ASP A 116 -1.83 13.46 -13.91
C ASP A 116 -1.24 14.36 -12.81
N PHE A 117 0.04 14.15 -12.56
CA PHE A 117 0.82 15.02 -11.70
C PHE A 117 1.18 16.29 -12.45
N LYS A 118 1.00 17.44 -11.79
CA LYS A 118 1.45 18.75 -12.27
C LYS A 118 2.37 19.33 -11.23
N PRO A 119 3.69 19.32 -11.49
CA PRO A 119 4.63 19.91 -10.53
C PRO A 119 4.34 21.42 -10.40
N GLU A 120 4.03 21.87 -9.20
CA GLU A 120 3.82 23.30 -8.93
C GLU A 120 5.14 24.08 -8.90
N PHE A 121 6.27 23.39 -8.63
CA PHE A 121 7.57 23.98 -8.36
C PHE A 121 8.71 23.48 -9.25
N ALA A 122 8.55 22.36 -9.94
CA ALA A 122 9.62 21.83 -10.79
C ALA A 122 9.86 22.77 -11.97
N ASP A 123 11.10 23.22 -12.12
CA ASP A 123 11.54 23.79 -13.37
C ASP A 123 11.31 22.77 -14.49
N ALA A 124 10.87 23.23 -15.67
CA ALA A 124 10.58 22.37 -16.82
C ALA A 124 11.75 21.42 -17.20
N ASP A 125 12.95 21.72 -16.73
CA ASP A 125 14.16 20.93 -16.94
C ASP A 125 14.26 19.69 -16.00
N ALA A 126 13.60 19.69 -14.83
CA ALA A 126 13.57 18.52 -13.93
C ALA A 126 12.61 17.42 -14.42
N ALA A 127 11.64 17.78 -15.24
CA ALA A 127 10.74 16.82 -15.89
C ALA A 127 11.46 15.97 -16.97
N GLU A 128 12.65 16.35 -17.42
CA GLU A 128 13.42 15.59 -18.42
C GLU A 128 14.07 14.32 -17.84
N GLY A 129 14.24 14.21 -16.51
CA GLY A 129 14.78 13.02 -15.84
C GLY A 129 13.78 11.86 -15.69
N ALA A 130 12.48 12.15 -15.70
CA ALA A 130 11.41 11.17 -15.51
C ALA A 130 10.76 10.67 -16.82
N GLY A 131 11.52 10.63 -17.91
CA GLY A 131 11.13 9.95 -19.15
C GLY A 131 10.39 10.79 -20.18
N THR A 132 11.10 11.06 -21.27
CA THR A 132 10.68 11.47 -22.62
C THR A 132 10.16 12.89 -22.79
N GLY A 133 11.07 13.76 -23.29
CA GLY A 133 10.77 15.09 -23.80
C GLY A 133 9.61 15.09 -24.80
N ASP A 134 8.49 15.63 -24.38
CA ASP A 134 7.39 16.10 -25.23
C ASP A 134 6.25 16.74 -24.38
N GLY A 135 6.55 17.40 -23.25
CA GLY A 135 5.52 18.05 -22.40
C GLY A 135 4.51 17.06 -21.80
N LYS A 136 4.89 15.78 -21.62
CA LYS A 136 4.02 14.75 -21.07
C LYS A 136 3.85 14.95 -19.57
N THR A 137 2.60 15.02 -19.16
CA THR A 137 2.21 14.90 -17.76
C THR A 137 2.71 13.56 -17.20
N VAL A 138 3.30 13.59 -16.01
CA VAL A 138 3.69 12.39 -15.26
C VAL A 138 2.45 11.89 -14.53
N THR A 139 2.17 10.59 -14.61
CA THR A 139 1.06 10.00 -13.87
C THR A 139 1.46 9.84 -12.40
N ASP A 140 0.57 10.24 -11.48
CA ASP A 140 0.75 10.03 -10.05
C ASP A 140 0.66 8.52 -9.72
N PRO A 141 1.69 7.90 -9.11
CA PRO A 141 1.68 6.49 -8.78
C PRO A 141 0.96 6.15 -7.46
N HIS A 142 0.67 7.15 -6.60
CA HIS A 142 0.21 6.96 -5.23
C HIS A 142 -1.30 6.66 -5.13
N ALA A 143 -1.83 5.84 -6.06
CA ALA A 143 -3.25 5.55 -6.16
C ALA A 143 -3.85 4.92 -4.89
N PHE A 144 -3.05 4.24 -4.09
CA PHE A 144 -3.44 3.65 -2.80
C PHE A 144 -3.80 4.69 -1.74
N GLN A 145 -3.47 5.96 -1.93
CA GLN A 145 -3.88 7.04 -1.03
C GLN A 145 -5.39 7.37 -1.12
N SER A 146 -6.09 6.87 -2.15
CA SER A 146 -7.55 6.86 -2.21
C SER A 146 -8.11 5.51 -1.72
N ILE A 147 -9.00 5.53 -0.73
CA ILE A 147 -9.67 4.31 -0.23
C ILE A 147 -10.55 3.69 -1.32
N ALA A 148 -11.11 4.52 -2.21
CA ALA A 148 -11.86 4.03 -3.38
C ALA A 148 -10.98 3.16 -4.27
N ASN A 149 -9.73 3.58 -4.51
CA ASN A 149 -8.76 2.78 -5.26
C ASN A 149 -8.29 1.56 -4.46
N ALA A 150 -8.10 1.65 -3.14
CA ALA A 150 -7.74 0.50 -2.31
C ALA A 150 -8.71 -0.68 -2.49
N ARG A 151 -10.00 -0.41 -2.72
CA ARG A 151 -10.99 -1.47 -3.05
C ARG A 151 -10.70 -2.14 -4.40
N ILE A 152 -10.17 -1.40 -5.37
CA ILE A 152 -9.74 -1.96 -6.67
C ILE A 152 -8.54 -2.88 -6.47
N TYR A 153 -7.56 -2.47 -5.64
CA TYR A 153 -6.41 -3.31 -5.29
C TYR A 153 -6.86 -4.63 -4.63
N VAL A 154 -7.74 -4.56 -3.63
CA VAL A 154 -8.29 -5.72 -2.92
C VAL A 154 -8.99 -6.68 -3.88
N LYS A 155 -9.79 -6.14 -4.82
CA LYS A 155 -10.44 -6.95 -5.87
C LYS A 155 -9.42 -7.62 -6.77
N ASN A 156 -8.42 -6.89 -7.27
CA ASN A 156 -7.38 -7.42 -8.16
C ASN A 156 -6.56 -8.52 -7.47
N ILE A 157 -6.26 -8.37 -6.18
CA ILE A 157 -5.58 -9.40 -5.37
C ILE A 157 -6.45 -10.67 -5.28
N ALA A 158 -7.74 -10.53 -4.94
CA ALA A 158 -8.64 -11.68 -4.84
C ALA A 158 -8.78 -12.43 -6.17
N GLU A 159 -8.87 -11.72 -7.29
CA GLU A 159 -8.90 -12.30 -8.64
C GLU A 159 -7.59 -13.06 -8.94
N ALA A 160 -6.44 -12.48 -8.61
CA ALA A 160 -5.14 -13.11 -8.82
C ALA A 160 -4.98 -14.39 -7.98
N PHE A 161 -5.39 -14.35 -6.70
CA PHE A 161 -5.32 -15.50 -5.82
C PHE A 161 -6.29 -16.61 -6.26
N CYS A 162 -7.51 -16.26 -6.69
CA CYS A 162 -8.46 -17.22 -7.26
C CYS A 162 -7.91 -17.91 -8.52
N ALA A 163 -7.18 -17.18 -9.35
CA ALA A 163 -6.60 -17.74 -10.57
C ALA A 163 -5.46 -18.73 -10.28
N ALA A 164 -4.70 -18.50 -9.21
CA ALA A 164 -3.57 -19.35 -8.82
C ALA A 164 -3.97 -20.53 -7.90
N ASP A 165 -4.98 -20.34 -7.05
CA ASP A 165 -5.52 -21.33 -6.11
C ASP A 165 -7.05 -21.35 -6.19
N SER A 166 -7.59 -22.14 -7.10
CA SER A 166 -9.05 -22.26 -7.30
C SER A 166 -9.77 -22.81 -6.06
N ASP A 167 -9.13 -23.67 -5.28
CA ASP A 167 -9.71 -24.27 -4.08
C ASP A 167 -9.86 -23.26 -2.94
N GLY A 168 -8.97 -22.24 -2.90
CA GLY A 168 -9.03 -21.14 -1.95
C GLY A 168 -9.96 -20.01 -2.35
N CYS A 169 -10.46 -19.99 -3.59
CA CYS A 169 -11.14 -18.83 -4.17
C CYS A 169 -12.32 -18.32 -3.34
N VAL A 170 -13.15 -19.21 -2.77
CA VAL A 170 -14.27 -18.82 -1.90
C VAL A 170 -13.79 -18.08 -0.66
N SER A 171 -12.66 -18.49 -0.08
CA SER A 171 -12.06 -17.83 1.07
C SER A 171 -11.54 -16.44 0.69
N TYR A 172 -10.82 -16.33 -0.42
CA TYR A 172 -10.30 -15.04 -0.91
C TYR A 172 -11.40 -14.03 -1.19
N GLN A 173 -12.47 -14.46 -1.87
CA GLN A 173 -13.64 -13.61 -2.15
C GLN A 173 -14.35 -13.17 -0.85
N THR A 174 -14.51 -14.10 0.10
CA THR A 174 -15.13 -13.82 1.40
C THR A 174 -14.31 -12.79 2.18
N ASN A 175 -12.99 -12.99 2.24
CA ASN A 175 -12.08 -12.10 2.93
C ASN A 175 -12.04 -10.71 2.27
N ALA A 176 -11.94 -10.67 0.94
CA ALA A 176 -11.98 -9.42 0.17
C ALA A 176 -13.27 -8.63 0.42
N ALA A 177 -14.44 -9.31 0.43
CA ALA A 177 -15.71 -8.67 0.73
C ALA A 177 -15.78 -8.16 2.18
N ALA A 178 -15.21 -8.89 3.14
CA ALA A 178 -15.15 -8.47 4.54
C ALA A 178 -14.21 -7.26 4.72
N TYR A 179 -13.06 -7.26 4.04
CA TYR A 179 -12.11 -6.15 4.10
C TYR A 179 -12.64 -4.90 3.40
N THR A 180 -13.32 -5.05 2.25
CA THR A 180 -14.00 -3.95 1.56
C THR A 180 -15.01 -3.24 2.47
N LYS A 181 -15.78 -3.97 3.28
CA LYS A 181 -16.69 -3.33 4.26
C LYS A 181 -15.95 -2.49 5.30
N LYS A 182 -14.74 -2.90 5.72
CA LYS A 182 -13.90 -2.09 6.62
C LYS A 182 -13.40 -0.84 5.91
N LEU A 183 -13.01 -0.96 4.63
CA LEU A 183 -12.62 0.18 3.81
C LEU A 183 -13.78 1.16 3.57
N ASP A 184 -15.02 0.66 3.40
CA ASP A 184 -16.21 1.52 3.28
C ASP A 184 -16.48 2.32 4.57
N ALA A 185 -16.30 1.70 5.74
CA ALA A 185 -16.41 2.40 7.02
C ALA A 185 -15.32 3.47 7.17
N LEU A 186 -14.07 3.10 6.89
CA LEU A 186 -12.92 4.01 6.91
C LEU A 186 -13.11 5.21 5.98
N GLU A 187 -13.62 4.99 4.77
CA GLU A 187 -13.96 6.05 3.80
C GLU A 187 -14.91 7.09 4.41
N GLY A 188 -15.96 6.62 5.09
CA GLY A 188 -16.91 7.48 5.78
C GLY A 188 -16.27 8.29 6.91
N GLU A 189 -15.37 7.66 7.68
CA GLU A 189 -14.64 8.32 8.78
C GLU A 189 -13.67 9.39 8.27
N VAL A 190 -12.90 9.06 7.20
CA VAL A 190 -11.99 10.02 6.56
C VAL A 190 -12.74 11.22 6.01
N LYS A 191 -13.82 11.01 5.25
CA LYS A 191 -14.67 12.09 4.72
C LYS A 191 -15.23 12.98 5.83
N ALA A 192 -15.77 12.38 6.89
CA ALA A 192 -16.30 13.14 8.02
C ALA A 192 -15.21 13.94 8.75
N ALA A 193 -14.02 13.35 8.93
CA ALA A 193 -12.91 14.03 9.57
C ALA A 193 -12.43 15.24 8.76
N ILE A 194 -12.26 15.11 7.45
CA ILE A 194 -11.84 16.21 6.58
C ILE A 194 -12.93 17.28 6.46
N GLN A 195 -14.19 16.90 6.36
CA GLN A 195 -15.32 17.86 6.35
C GLN A 195 -15.40 18.68 7.64
N SER A 196 -14.91 18.17 8.76
CA SER A 196 -14.85 18.93 10.03
C SER A 196 -13.79 20.03 10.03
N ILE A 197 -12.86 20.04 9.08
CA ILE A 197 -11.83 21.06 8.90
C ILE A 197 -12.41 22.21 8.05
N PRO A 198 -12.37 23.47 8.51
CA PRO A 198 -12.78 24.61 7.69
C PRO A 198 -11.99 24.68 6.37
N GLU A 199 -12.65 24.95 5.24
CA GLU A 199 -12.03 25.00 3.92
C GLU A 199 -10.79 25.90 3.88
N ALA A 200 -10.86 27.08 4.50
CA ALA A 200 -9.74 28.02 4.57
C ALA A 200 -8.50 27.49 5.33
N LYS A 201 -8.60 26.30 5.96
CA LYS A 201 -7.52 25.64 6.70
C LYS A 201 -7.06 24.33 6.07
N ARG A 202 -7.53 24.01 4.87
CA ARG A 202 -7.25 22.72 4.20
C ARG A 202 -6.00 22.74 3.34
N VAL A 203 -5.05 23.63 3.59
CA VAL A 203 -3.73 23.64 2.94
C VAL A 203 -2.70 23.17 3.95
N VAL A 204 -1.96 22.12 3.60
CA VAL A 204 -0.92 21.50 4.44
C VAL A 204 0.34 21.23 3.61
N ILE A 205 1.44 20.97 4.30
CA ILE A 205 2.74 20.72 3.66
C ILE A 205 3.22 19.35 4.07
N THR A 206 3.77 18.61 3.11
CA THR A 206 4.41 17.29 3.26
C THR A 206 5.81 17.31 2.67
N SER A 207 6.55 16.19 2.76
CA SER A 207 7.93 16.14 2.26
C SER A 207 7.99 15.96 0.75
N HIS A 208 7.17 15.05 0.19
CA HIS A 208 7.05 14.83 -1.25
C HIS A 208 5.58 14.74 -1.69
N ASP A 209 5.34 14.73 -2.97
CA ASP A 209 4.00 14.86 -3.56
C ASP A 209 3.30 13.49 -3.69
N ALA A 210 3.01 12.86 -2.54
CA ALA A 210 2.41 11.53 -2.46
C ALA A 210 0.89 11.53 -2.30
N PHE A 211 0.27 12.68 -2.05
CA PHE A 211 -1.13 12.73 -1.60
C PHE A 211 -2.11 13.21 -2.67
N GLY A 212 -1.74 13.23 -3.96
CA GLY A 212 -2.59 13.74 -5.04
C GLY A 212 -3.93 13.04 -5.14
N TYR A 213 -3.99 11.70 -4.99
CA TYR A 213 -5.27 10.97 -4.95
C TYR A 213 -6.07 11.25 -3.68
N PHE A 214 -5.41 11.46 -2.54
CA PHE A 214 -6.08 11.86 -1.30
C PHE A 214 -6.67 13.27 -1.45
N GLU A 215 -5.92 14.21 -2.01
CA GLU A 215 -6.37 15.57 -2.32
C GLU A 215 -7.62 15.56 -3.20
N HIS A 216 -7.55 14.84 -4.32
CA HIS A 216 -8.65 14.71 -5.28
C HIS A 216 -9.92 14.13 -4.64
N GLU A 217 -9.79 13.13 -3.77
CA GLU A 217 -10.94 12.42 -3.19
C GLU A 217 -11.55 13.14 -1.99
N TYR A 218 -10.72 13.82 -1.15
CA TYR A 218 -11.17 14.33 0.15
C TYR A 218 -11.13 15.85 0.27
N GLY A 219 -10.47 16.57 -0.65
CA GLY A 219 -10.50 18.03 -0.68
C GLY A 219 -9.60 18.71 0.35
N LEU A 220 -8.41 18.17 0.59
CA LEU A 220 -7.26 18.88 1.14
C LEU A 220 -6.35 19.30 -0.01
N THR A 221 -5.50 20.30 0.23
CA THR A 221 -4.41 20.67 -0.67
C THR A 221 -3.09 20.38 0.01
N PHE A 222 -2.23 19.61 -0.65
CA PHE A 222 -0.89 19.29 -0.20
C PHE A 222 0.14 20.03 -1.04
N LEU A 223 1.06 20.72 -0.37
CA LEU A 223 2.21 21.37 -0.99
C LEU A 223 3.46 20.59 -0.57
N ALA A 224 4.33 20.26 -1.51
CA ALA A 224 5.53 19.49 -1.21
C ALA A 224 6.76 20.10 -1.92
N PRO A 225 7.93 20.16 -1.24
CA PRO A 225 9.17 20.62 -1.86
C PRO A 225 9.77 19.60 -2.84
N GLN A 226 9.60 18.30 -2.58
CA GLN A 226 9.97 17.23 -3.51
C GLN A 226 8.79 16.91 -4.43
N GLY A 227 9.10 16.52 -5.68
CA GLY A 227 8.08 16.07 -6.63
C GLY A 227 7.48 14.71 -6.28
N ILE A 228 6.96 14.05 -7.33
CA ILE A 228 6.24 12.78 -7.25
C ILE A 228 7.11 11.57 -6.83
N SER A 229 8.43 11.71 -6.85
CA SER A 229 9.41 10.71 -6.44
C SER A 229 10.43 11.36 -5.51
N THR A 230 10.96 10.55 -4.61
CA THR A 230 12.02 10.95 -3.65
C THR A 230 13.43 10.78 -4.21
N ASP A 231 13.60 10.39 -5.47
CA ASP A 231 14.89 10.11 -6.11
C ASP A 231 15.75 11.35 -6.32
N SER A 232 15.15 12.55 -6.25
CA SER A 232 15.82 13.82 -6.41
C SER A 232 15.54 14.77 -5.24
N GLU A 233 16.57 15.39 -4.71
CA GLU A 233 16.43 16.45 -3.71
C GLU A 233 15.95 17.75 -4.39
N PRO A 234 15.04 18.52 -3.75
CA PRO A 234 14.59 19.79 -4.29
C PRO A 234 15.73 20.81 -4.34
N SER A 235 15.72 21.69 -5.33
CA SER A 235 16.68 22.79 -5.39
C SER A 235 16.41 23.82 -4.28
N ALA A 236 17.46 24.55 -3.87
CA ALA A 236 17.29 25.65 -2.91
C ALA A 236 16.31 26.73 -3.41
N ALA A 237 16.20 26.91 -4.75
CA ALA A 237 15.25 27.83 -5.35
C ALA A 237 13.80 27.35 -5.20
N ASP A 238 13.55 26.04 -5.33
CA ASP A 238 12.21 25.46 -5.17
C ASP A 238 11.77 25.51 -3.71
N VAL A 239 12.68 25.22 -2.79
CA VAL A 239 12.42 25.39 -1.35
C VAL A 239 12.07 26.84 -1.01
N ALA A 240 12.79 27.82 -1.57
CA ALA A 240 12.49 29.23 -1.35
C ALA A 240 11.12 29.64 -1.92
N LYS A 241 10.79 29.18 -3.15
CA LYS A 241 9.45 29.38 -3.76
C LYS A 241 8.35 28.79 -2.87
N LEU A 242 8.54 27.53 -2.38
CA LEU A 242 7.58 26.89 -1.50
C LEU A 242 7.39 27.70 -0.20
N VAL A 243 8.47 28.18 0.44
CA VAL A 243 8.37 29.00 1.66
C VAL A 243 7.56 30.27 1.42
N GLU A 244 7.72 30.93 0.26
CA GLU A 244 6.93 32.10 -0.12
C GLU A 244 5.46 31.73 -0.33
N GLN A 245 5.16 30.66 -1.04
CA GLN A 245 3.80 30.20 -1.30
C GLN A 245 3.09 29.79 0.00
N VAL A 246 3.76 29.04 0.86
CA VAL A 246 3.26 28.66 2.18
C VAL A 246 2.79 29.86 3.00
N LYS A 247 3.54 30.99 2.93
CA LYS A 247 3.17 32.23 3.58
C LYS A 247 1.97 32.91 2.91
N GLN A 248 1.86 32.81 1.57
CA GLN A 248 0.74 33.37 0.80
C GLN A 248 -0.55 32.57 1.02
N ASP A 249 -0.49 31.26 0.92
CA ASP A 249 -1.63 30.34 1.01
C ASP A 249 -2.05 30.06 2.45
N LYS A 250 -1.29 30.57 3.44
CA LYS A 250 -1.57 30.39 4.87
C LYS A 250 -1.72 28.92 5.24
N ALA A 251 -0.76 28.08 4.80
CA ALA A 251 -0.76 26.67 5.16
C ALA A 251 -0.95 26.48 6.67
N SER A 252 -1.82 25.56 7.02
CA SER A 252 -2.28 25.40 8.39
C SER A 252 -1.41 24.48 9.24
N ALA A 253 -0.65 23.58 8.59
CA ALA A 253 0.24 22.62 9.25
C ALA A 253 1.32 22.12 8.30
N ILE A 254 2.42 21.64 8.87
CA ILE A 254 3.53 20.97 8.17
C ILE A 254 3.68 19.57 8.77
N PHE A 255 3.94 18.56 7.94
CA PHE A 255 4.13 17.18 8.36
C PHE A 255 5.42 16.61 7.79
N VAL A 256 6.11 15.83 8.59
CA VAL A 256 7.16 14.92 8.10
C VAL A 256 6.52 13.64 7.58
N GLU A 257 7.22 12.94 6.70
CA GLU A 257 6.81 11.61 6.25
C GLU A 257 7.75 10.55 6.79
N ASN A 258 7.20 9.34 7.03
CA ASN A 258 7.96 8.25 7.65
C ASN A 258 9.10 7.72 6.76
N ILE A 259 9.04 7.94 5.46
CA ILE A 259 10.04 7.46 4.49
C ILE A 259 11.13 8.48 4.15
N THR A 260 10.97 9.75 4.54
CA THR A 260 11.86 10.84 4.14
C THR A 260 12.70 11.38 5.29
N ASN A 261 13.80 12.08 4.96
CA ASN A 261 14.61 12.78 5.95
C ASN A 261 13.87 14.05 6.44
N PRO A 262 13.59 14.20 7.74
CA PRO A 262 12.79 15.30 8.26
C PRO A 262 13.45 16.68 8.18
N ARG A 263 14.79 16.76 7.94
CA ARG A 263 15.55 18.00 8.00
C ARG A 263 15.00 19.13 7.12
N LEU A 264 14.59 18.79 5.88
CA LEU A 264 14.06 19.78 4.96
C LEU A 264 12.73 20.37 5.48
N ILE A 265 11.84 19.53 5.97
CA ILE A 265 10.56 19.93 6.56
C ILE A 265 10.77 20.74 7.83
N GLU A 266 11.72 20.37 8.68
CA GLU A 266 12.10 21.12 9.88
C GLU A 266 12.66 22.50 9.52
N GLN A 267 13.46 22.62 8.45
CA GLN A 267 13.93 23.91 7.93
C GLN A 267 12.75 24.78 7.47
N ILE A 268 11.86 24.26 6.63
CA ILE A 268 10.67 24.98 6.15
C ILE A 268 9.80 25.42 7.33
N ALA A 269 9.61 24.58 8.33
CA ALA A 269 8.88 24.90 9.55
C ALA A 269 9.54 26.09 10.29
N SER A 270 10.87 26.08 10.41
CA SER A 270 11.63 27.17 11.05
C SER A 270 11.51 28.49 10.29
N GLU A 271 11.54 28.47 8.96
CA GLU A 271 11.49 29.67 8.11
C GLU A 271 10.07 30.25 7.99
N THR A 272 9.04 29.41 8.11
CA THR A 272 7.63 29.83 8.02
C THR A 272 7.01 30.12 9.37
N GLY A 273 7.59 29.60 10.46
CA GLY A 273 7.03 29.68 11.82
C GLY A 273 5.85 28.72 12.04
N ILE A 274 5.54 27.85 11.08
CA ILE A 274 4.48 26.83 11.20
C ILE A 274 5.05 25.64 11.98
N LYS A 275 4.27 25.10 12.92
CA LYS A 275 4.69 23.94 13.72
C LYS A 275 4.56 22.64 12.92
N VAL A 276 5.52 21.73 13.09
CA VAL A 276 5.41 20.35 12.61
C VAL A 276 4.27 19.65 13.38
N GLY A 277 3.28 19.17 12.64
CA GLY A 277 2.04 18.59 13.18
C GLY A 277 2.15 17.11 13.53
N GLY A 278 3.25 16.46 13.14
CA GLY A 278 3.50 15.04 13.37
C GLY A 278 4.01 14.32 12.12
N THR A 279 3.96 12.98 12.14
CA THR A 279 4.39 12.13 11.03
C THR A 279 3.19 11.58 10.27
N LEU A 280 3.16 11.78 8.96
CA LEU A 280 2.24 11.09 8.05
C LEU A 280 2.95 9.87 7.44
N TYR A 281 2.17 8.85 7.15
CA TYR A 281 2.60 7.68 6.42
C TYR A 281 2.14 7.86 4.97
N SER A 282 3.10 8.06 4.07
CA SER A 282 2.84 8.20 2.64
C SER A 282 2.90 6.84 1.93
N ASP A 283 4.10 6.27 1.79
CA ASP A 283 4.36 5.13 0.89
C ASP A 283 4.69 3.82 1.62
N ALA A 284 4.79 3.85 2.92
CA ALA A 284 5.06 2.67 3.72
C ALA A 284 4.23 2.66 5.00
N LEU A 285 3.87 1.46 5.44
CA LEU A 285 3.35 1.25 6.79
C LEU A 285 4.47 1.36 7.82
N SER A 286 4.12 1.61 9.08
CA SER A 286 5.05 1.58 10.20
C SER A 286 5.51 0.16 10.55
N GLN A 287 6.49 0.07 11.45
CA GLN A 287 6.80 -1.17 12.16
C GLN A 287 5.53 -1.75 12.83
N PRO A 288 5.50 -3.06 13.14
CA PRO A 288 4.31 -3.72 13.68
C PRO A 288 3.77 -3.12 15.00
N ASP A 289 4.62 -2.49 15.79
CA ASP A 289 4.28 -1.82 17.05
C ASP A 289 4.02 -0.31 16.87
N GLY A 290 4.13 0.19 15.66
CA GLY A 290 3.90 1.60 15.31
C GLY A 290 2.43 1.92 15.01
N PRO A 291 2.11 3.22 14.90
CA PRO A 291 0.72 3.69 14.81
C PRO A 291 0.08 3.52 13.43
N GLY A 292 0.82 3.13 12.40
CA GLY A 292 0.36 2.91 11.03
C GLY A 292 0.73 1.53 10.51
N SER A 293 0.63 0.47 11.35
CA SER A 293 1.08 -0.87 11.02
C SER A 293 0.18 -1.65 10.06
N THR A 294 -1.03 -1.17 9.81
CA THR A 294 -1.94 -1.62 8.75
C THR A 294 -2.39 -0.45 7.91
N TYR A 295 -2.92 -0.69 6.71
CA TYR A 295 -3.47 0.39 5.88
C TYR A 295 -4.57 1.19 6.59
N ILE A 296 -5.45 0.52 7.31
CA ILE A 296 -6.51 1.16 8.08
C ILE A 296 -5.92 2.03 9.20
N ASP A 297 -4.93 1.51 9.94
CA ASP A 297 -4.26 2.27 11.00
C ASP A 297 -3.47 3.46 10.43
N MET A 298 -2.81 3.28 9.28
CA MET A 298 -2.13 4.34 8.54
C MET A 298 -3.08 5.50 8.24
N MET A 299 -4.22 5.20 7.64
CA MET A 299 -5.23 6.23 7.30
C MET A 299 -5.80 6.90 8.55
N HIS A 300 -6.09 6.15 9.61
CA HIS A 300 -6.52 6.70 10.90
C HIS A 300 -5.45 7.58 11.53
N ASN A 301 -4.18 7.18 11.47
CA ASN A 301 -3.09 8.02 11.97
C ASN A 301 -3.01 9.32 11.18
N ASN A 302 -3.00 9.24 9.85
CA ASN A 302 -2.87 10.40 8.99
C ASN A 302 -3.98 11.43 9.23
N ILE A 303 -5.25 11.01 9.23
CA ILE A 303 -6.36 11.94 9.50
C ILE A 303 -6.34 12.50 10.91
N ARG A 304 -5.91 11.72 11.92
CA ARG A 304 -5.77 12.19 13.30
C ARG A 304 -4.67 13.26 13.40
N GLN A 305 -3.51 13.04 12.79
CA GLN A 305 -2.41 14.02 12.77
C GLN A 305 -2.83 15.30 12.05
N ILE A 306 -3.42 15.19 10.87
CA ILE A 306 -3.88 16.32 10.08
C ILE A 306 -4.91 17.15 10.88
N LYS A 307 -5.94 16.49 11.39
CA LYS A 307 -7.00 17.16 12.16
C LYS A 307 -6.45 17.77 13.45
N GLY A 308 -5.62 17.05 14.18
CA GLY A 308 -5.01 17.51 15.43
C GLY A 308 -4.15 18.76 15.23
N ALA A 309 -3.29 18.77 14.21
CA ALA A 309 -2.44 19.90 13.90
C ALA A 309 -3.23 21.16 13.48
N ILE A 310 -4.29 20.99 12.68
CA ILE A 310 -5.08 22.11 12.14
C ILE A 310 -6.06 22.68 13.17
N LEU A 311 -6.69 21.83 13.98
CA LEU A 311 -7.73 22.24 14.91
C LEU A 311 -7.24 22.43 16.35
N GLY A 312 -6.02 21.96 16.67
CA GLY A 312 -5.44 22.09 18.01
C GLY A 312 -6.08 21.13 19.04
N SER A 313 -6.52 19.95 18.58
CA SER A 313 -7.24 18.97 19.42
C SER A 313 -6.37 17.76 19.77
#